data_c6ee725fc358b78df40b1071e74ac391
#
_entry.id   c6ee725fc358b78df40b1071e74ac391
#
_cell.length_a   1.000
_cell.length_b   1.000
_cell.length_c   1.000
_cell.angle_alpha   90.00
_cell.angle_beta   90.00
_cell.angle_gamma   90.00
#
_symmetry.space_group_name_H-M   'P 1'
#
loop_
_entity.id
_entity.type
_entity.pdbx_description
1 polymer ?
#
loop_
_entity_poly.entity_id
_entity_poly.type
_entity_poly.pdbx_seq_one_letter_code
_entity_poly.pdbx_strand_id
1 'polypeptide(L)'
;MPYLNRRRIAPAVVMMMNAAVFSGAHAADVVRTPLPNGNDFPISLAVTVPAGADTVYVSGALPQVVNKDAPKGSLESYGDMEMQTTSVLTQIKSTLEQLGIGMGDIVKMTVFMAADPTKDNKLNFPGLMAGYGKFFGTAEQPNKPARSAVQVAALVAPGALLEIEVIAVKPKLPHKGKK
;
A
#
# COMPACT_ATOMS: atom_id res chain seq x y z
N MET A 1 67.14 -33.76 55.21
CA MET A 1 65.75 -33.22 55.37
C MET A 1 65.48 -32.31 54.20
N PRO A 2 64.58 -32.66 53.26
CA PRO A 2 64.31 -31.81 52.18
C PRO A 2 63.02 -31.01 52.47
N TYR A 3 63.13 -29.72 52.18
CA TYR A 3 61.99 -28.74 52.26
C TYR A 3 60.90 -29.02 51.25
N LEU A 4 59.65 -29.21 51.75
CA LEU A 4 58.43 -29.29 50.89
C LEU A 4 57.96 -27.89 50.47
N ASN A 5 58.04 -27.60 49.21
CA ASN A 5 57.58 -26.37 48.57
C ASN A 5 56.07 -26.48 48.27
N ARG A 6 55.23 -25.87 49.15
CA ARG A 6 53.76 -25.81 48.93
C ARG A 6 53.46 -24.73 47.94
N ARG A 7 53.18 -25.13 46.70
CA ARG A 7 52.55 -24.24 45.65
C ARG A 7 51.11 -23.94 46.06
N ARG A 8 50.83 -22.69 46.33
CA ARG A 8 49.43 -22.19 46.48
C ARG A 8 48.82 -22.11 45.15
N ILE A 9 47.74 -22.88 44.92
CA ILE A 9 46.83 -22.79 43.70
C ILE A 9 45.82 -21.70 44.04
N ALA A 10 45.82 -20.59 43.27
CA ALA A 10 44.86 -19.57 43.37
C ALA A 10 43.57 -20.02 42.56
N PRO A 11 42.37 -19.80 43.09
CA PRO A 11 41.16 -20.14 42.35
C PRO A 11 40.96 -19.17 41.19
N ALA A 12 40.84 -19.70 39.95
CA ALA A 12 40.45 -18.94 38.81
C ALA A 12 38.93 -18.62 38.91
N VAL A 13 38.63 -17.33 39.06
CA VAL A 13 37.24 -16.83 38.99
C VAL A 13 36.85 -16.84 37.51
N VAL A 14 36.02 -17.79 37.12
CA VAL A 14 35.39 -17.82 35.83
C VAL A 14 34.24 -16.81 35.84
N MET A 15 34.48 -15.64 35.25
CA MET A 15 33.46 -14.60 35.05
C MET A 15 32.60 -15.04 33.87
N MET A 16 31.43 -15.63 34.16
CA MET A 16 30.40 -15.89 33.12
C MET A 16 29.83 -14.56 32.61
N MET A 17 30.28 -14.13 31.45
CA MET A 17 29.61 -13.07 30.68
C MET A 17 28.26 -13.60 30.18
N ASN A 18 27.18 -13.20 30.86
CA ASN A 18 25.83 -13.34 30.31
C ASN A 18 25.71 -12.43 29.09
N ALA A 19 25.85 -12.99 27.90
CA ALA A 19 25.51 -12.32 26.68
C ALA A 19 23.97 -12.19 26.64
N ALA A 20 23.44 -11.02 27.01
CA ALA A 20 22.05 -10.68 26.76
C ALA A 20 21.84 -10.69 25.27
N VAL A 21 21.20 -11.73 24.76
CA VAL A 21 20.67 -11.77 23.37
C VAL A 21 19.56 -10.74 23.32
N PHE A 22 19.88 -9.52 22.89
CA PHE A 22 18.88 -8.55 22.47
C PHE A 22 18.19 -9.14 21.22
N SER A 23 17.07 -9.81 21.45
CA SER A 23 16.12 -10.14 20.39
C SER A 23 15.59 -8.81 19.88
N GLY A 24 16.22 -8.25 18.84
CA GLY A 24 15.71 -7.07 18.14
C GLY A 24 14.30 -7.41 17.68
N ALA A 25 13.30 -6.72 18.25
CA ALA A 25 11.94 -6.80 17.74
C ALA A 25 11.98 -6.35 16.27
N HIS A 26 11.94 -7.29 15.35
CA HIS A 26 11.71 -6.99 13.94
C HIS A 26 10.38 -6.26 13.86
N ALA A 27 10.34 -5.09 13.24
CA ALA A 27 9.08 -4.46 12.89
C ALA A 27 8.27 -5.49 12.09
N ALA A 28 7.10 -5.88 12.59
CA ALA A 28 6.27 -6.84 11.90
C ALA A 28 5.88 -6.27 10.54
N ASP A 29 5.96 -7.09 9.50
CA ASP A 29 5.62 -6.69 8.14
C ASP A 29 4.11 -6.58 7.94
N VAL A 30 3.69 -5.79 6.95
CA VAL A 30 2.31 -5.77 6.48
C VAL A 30 1.95 -7.13 5.90
N VAL A 31 0.96 -7.81 6.48
CA VAL A 31 0.52 -9.13 6.03
C VAL A 31 -0.70 -8.99 5.12
N ARG A 32 -0.62 -9.53 3.91
CA ARG A 32 -1.70 -9.53 2.92
C ARG A 32 -2.29 -10.93 2.82
N THR A 33 -3.53 -11.09 3.26
CA THR A 33 -4.26 -12.36 3.16
C THR A 33 -4.83 -12.49 1.75
N PRO A 34 -4.48 -13.53 0.99
CA PRO A 34 -5.00 -13.73 -0.36
C PRO A 34 -6.49 -14.11 -0.33
N LEU A 35 -7.14 -13.96 -1.48
CA LEU A 35 -8.48 -14.47 -1.67
C LEU A 35 -8.50 -16.02 -1.56
N PRO A 36 -9.61 -16.64 -1.11
CA PRO A 36 -9.70 -18.08 -0.97
C PRO A 36 -9.70 -18.81 -2.31
N ASN A 37 -9.46 -20.13 -2.28
CA ASN A 37 -9.57 -21.06 -3.41
C ASN A 37 -8.66 -20.71 -4.61
N GLY A 38 -7.49 -20.10 -4.37
CA GLY A 38 -6.55 -19.75 -5.45
C GLY A 38 -7.04 -18.64 -6.37
N ASN A 39 -8.03 -17.86 -5.95
CA ASN A 39 -8.52 -16.72 -6.72
C ASN A 39 -7.41 -15.65 -6.81
N ASP A 40 -6.94 -15.38 -8.04
CA ASP A 40 -5.84 -14.46 -8.35
C ASP A 40 -6.30 -13.02 -8.62
N PHE A 41 -7.60 -12.73 -8.48
CA PHE A 41 -8.13 -11.37 -8.64
C PHE A 41 -7.28 -10.36 -7.86
N PRO A 42 -6.93 -9.19 -8.44
CA PRO A 42 -5.86 -8.34 -7.93
C PRO A 42 -6.24 -7.49 -6.71
N ILE A 43 -6.84 -8.12 -5.70
CA ILE A 43 -7.10 -7.57 -4.37
C ILE A 43 -6.70 -8.56 -3.28
N SER A 44 -6.50 -8.08 -2.05
CA SER A 44 -6.39 -8.92 -0.86
C SER A 44 -7.74 -9.11 -0.20
N LEU A 45 -7.99 -10.29 0.41
CA LEU A 45 -9.13 -10.53 1.28
C LEU A 45 -9.07 -9.59 2.50
N ALA A 46 -7.89 -9.49 3.09
CA ALA A 46 -7.60 -8.62 4.22
C ALA A 46 -6.14 -8.15 4.16
N VAL A 47 -5.85 -7.03 4.82
CA VAL A 47 -4.49 -6.56 5.06
C VAL A 47 -4.35 -6.27 6.54
N THR A 48 -3.40 -6.95 7.20
CA THR A 48 -3.05 -6.71 8.60
C THR A 48 -1.87 -5.74 8.66
N VAL A 49 -2.09 -4.62 9.34
CA VAL A 49 -1.07 -3.59 9.56
C VAL A 49 -0.46 -3.79 10.94
N PRO A 50 0.87 -3.86 11.07
CA PRO A 50 1.52 -4.06 12.36
C PRO A 50 1.35 -2.85 13.28
N ALA A 51 1.33 -3.10 14.58
CA ALA A 51 1.25 -2.04 15.59
C ALA A 51 2.40 -1.03 15.42
N GLY A 52 2.04 0.25 15.50
CA GLY A 52 3.01 1.35 15.45
C GLY A 52 3.54 1.69 14.05
N ALA A 53 3.00 1.12 12.97
CA ALA A 53 3.25 1.63 11.62
C ALA A 53 2.55 2.98 11.43
N ASP A 54 3.20 3.90 10.71
CA ASP A 54 2.60 5.18 10.39
C ASP A 54 1.57 5.00 9.27
N THR A 55 0.35 5.45 9.51
CA THR A 55 -0.75 5.36 8.55
C THR A 55 -0.90 6.67 7.79
N VAL A 56 -1.00 6.58 6.47
CA VAL A 56 -1.17 7.72 5.56
C VAL A 56 -2.55 7.59 4.91
N TYR A 57 -3.39 8.58 5.14
CA TYR A 57 -4.69 8.73 4.48
C TYR A 57 -4.53 9.67 3.30
N VAL A 58 -4.84 9.20 2.10
CA VAL A 58 -4.81 9.99 0.86
C VAL A 58 -6.25 10.26 0.45
N SER A 59 -6.57 11.55 0.33
CA SER A 59 -7.89 12.02 -0.10
C SER A 59 -8.29 11.48 -1.46
N GLY A 60 -9.60 11.49 -1.75
CA GLY A 60 -10.14 11.12 -3.04
C GLY A 60 -9.51 11.92 -4.18
N ALA A 61 -9.04 11.21 -5.19
CA ALA A 61 -8.50 11.76 -6.42
C ALA A 61 -9.48 11.56 -7.56
N LEU A 62 -9.72 12.60 -8.32
CA LEU A 62 -10.56 12.64 -9.53
C LEU A 62 -9.67 12.63 -10.77
N PRO A 63 -10.17 12.16 -11.94
CA PRO A 63 -9.40 12.16 -13.17
C PRO A 63 -9.06 13.58 -13.64
N GLN A 64 -7.90 13.72 -14.27
CA GLN A 64 -7.52 14.97 -14.89
C GLN A 64 -8.13 15.10 -16.28
N VAL A 65 -8.40 16.35 -16.69
CA VAL A 65 -8.85 16.65 -18.06
C VAL A 65 -7.73 16.30 -19.05
N VAL A 66 -8.04 15.43 -20.00
CA VAL A 66 -7.12 15.00 -21.08
C VAL A 66 -7.43 15.68 -22.42
N ASN A 67 -8.68 16.06 -22.65
CA ASN A 67 -9.10 16.80 -23.83
C ASN A 67 -9.68 18.17 -23.41
N LYS A 68 -8.89 19.22 -23.62
CA LYS A 68 -9.26 20.60 -23.25
C LYS A 68 -10.22 21.25 -24.26
N ASP A 69 -10.34 20.67 -25.45
CA ASP A 69 -11.21 21.17 -26.51
C ASP A 69 -12.64 20.60 -26.38
N ALA A 70 -12.82 19.54 -25.61
CA ALA A 70 -14.14 18.98 -25.32
C ALA A 70 -14.93 19.89 -24.36
N PRO A 71 -16.26 19.84 -24.38
CA PRO A 71 -17.10 20.59 -23.44
C PRO A 71 -16.69 20.31 -21.99
N LYS A 72 -16.49 21.37 -21.21
CA LYS A 72 -16.09 21.25 -19.81
C LYS A 72 -17.10 20.39 -19.03
N GLY A 73 -16.61 19.39 -18.31
CA GLY A 73 -17.43 18.49 -17.52
C GLY A 73 -18.16 17.43 -18.36
N SER A 74 -17.76 17.23 -19.60
CA SER A 74 -18.24 16.10 -20.42
C SER A 74 -17.35 14.87 -20.21
N LEU A 75 -17.88 13.69 -20.57
CA LEU A 75 -17.10 12.45 -20.57
C LEU A 75 -15.87 12.55 -21.49
N GLU A 76 -16.03 13.20 -22.65
CA GLU A 76 -14.96 13.38 -23.63
C GLU A 76 -13.79 14.19 -23.08
N SER A 77 -14.02 15.08 -22.11
CA SER A 77 -12.93 15.85 -21.49
C SER A 77 -12.02 15.00 -20.63
N TYR A 78 -12.50 13.88 -20.08
CA TYR A 78 -11.75 12.96 -19.21
C TYR A 78 -11.35 11.64 -19.88
N GLY A 79 -12.00 11.30 -21.00
CA GLY A 79 -11.86 10.00 -21.64
C GLY A 79 -12.70 8.89 -20.99
N ASP A 80 -12.50 7.66 -21.43
CA ASP A 80 -13.23 6.51 -20.93
C ASP A 80 -12.78 6.08 -19.50
N MET A 81 -13.47 5.07 -18.94
CA MET A 81 -13.20 4.57 -17.59
C MET A 81 -11.76 4.07 -17.42
N GLU A 82 -11.16 3.43 -18.42
CA GLU A 82 -9.76 2.96 -18.35
C GLU A 82 -8.80 4.13 -18.29
N MET A 83 -8.98 5.15 -19.12
CA MET A 83 -8.17 6.36 -19.13
C MET A 83 -8.31 7.12 -17.82
N GLN A 84 -9.52 7.27 -17.31
CA GLN A 84 -9.79 7.94 -16.04
C GLN A 84 -9.17 7.19 -14.87
N THR A 85 -9.28 5.85 -14.83
CA THR A 85 -8.64 5.01 -13.78
C THR A 85 -7.13 5.16 -13.82
N THR A 86 -6.53 5.13 -15.01
CA THR A 86 -5.08 5.30 -15.19
C THR A 86 -4.64 6.69 -14.72
N SER A 87 -5.40 7.75 -15.06
CA SER A 87 -5.13 9.12 -14.63
C SER A 87 -5.13 9.26 -13.10
N VAL A 88 -6.17 8.75 -12.44
CA VAL A 88 -6.31 8.81 -10.97
C VAL A 88 -5.20 8.03 -10.27
N LEU A 89 -4.92 6.79 -10.69
CA LEU A 89 -3.88 5.97 -10.07
C LEU A 89 -2.47 6.55 -10.30
N THR A 90 -2.24 7.23 -11.42
CA THR A 90 -0.98 7.95 -11.66
C THR A 90 -0.81 9.13 -10.69
N GLN A 91 -1.88 9.88 -10.41
CA GLN A 91 -1.85 10.97 -9.42
C GLN A 91 -1.60 10.44 -8.02
N ILE A 92 -2.30 9.38 -7.61
CA ILE A 92 -2.09 8.72 -6.30
C ILE A 92 -0.64 8.24 -6.19
N LYS A 93 -0.09 7.60 -7.24
CA LYS A 93 1.31 7.18 -7.28
C LYS A 93 2.26 8.36 -7.03
N SER A 94 2.08 9.47 -7.74
CA SER A 94 2.89 10.67 -7.55
C SER A 94 2.79 11.25 -6.14
N THR A 95 1.59 11.25 -5.55
CA THR A 95 1.37 11.70 -4.16
C THR A 95 2.13 10.82 -3.17
N LEU A 96 2.06 9.49 -3.32
CA LEU A 96 2.75 8.54 -2.45
C LEU A 96 4.27 8.68 -2.57
N GLU A 97 4.79 8.85 -3.78
CA GLU A 97 6.23 9.06 -4.05
C GLU A 97 6.76 10.34 -3.36
N GLN A 98 5.99 11.44 -3.36
CA GLN A 98 6.34 12.67 -2.61
C GLN A 98 6.40 12.44 -1.10
N LEU A 99 5.64 11.46 -0.58
CA LEU A 99 5.65 11.07 0.83
C LEU A 99 6.73 10.02 1.15
N GLY A 100 7.51 9.58 0.13
CA GLY A 100 8.56 8.57 0.27
C GLY A 100 8.04 7.15 0.44
N ILE A 101 6.85 6.85 -0.10
CA ILE A 101 6.21 5.53 -0.15
C ILE A 101 5.70 5.27 -1.58
N GLY A 102 5.21 4.06 -1.86
CA GLY A 102 4.80 3.68 -3.20
C GLY A 102 3.44 2.96 -3.26
N MET A 103 3.06 2.56 -4.47
CA MET A 103 1.80 1.83 -4.71
C MET A 103 1.72 0.52 -3.90
N GLY A 104 2.86 -0.14 -3.65
CA GLY A 104 2.95 -1.36 -2.86
C GLY A 104 2.65 -1.16 -1.36
N ASP A 105 2.69 0.07 -0.87
CA ASP A 105 2.40 0.42 0.53
C ASP A 105 0.91 0.67 0.77
N ILE A 106 0.07 0.72 -0.27
CA ILE A 106 -1.38 0.85 -0.14
C ILE A 106 -1.95 -0.42 0.51
N VAL A 107 -2.69 -0.25 1.59
CA VAL A 107 -3.33 -1.34 2.35
C VAL A 107 -4.84 -1.39 2.14
N LYS A 108 -5.47 -0.24 1.87
CA LYS A 108 -6.90 -0.13 1.59
C LYS A 108 -7.14 0.85 0.44
N MET A 109 -8.13 0.54 -0.37
CA MET A 109 -8.62 1.39 -1.45
C MET A 109 -10.14 1.39 -1.46
N THR A 110 -10.74 2.56 -1.64
CA THR A 110 -12.17 2.72 -1.96
C THR A 110 -12.28 3.37 -3.34
N VAL A 111 -13.11 2.77 -4.19
CA VAL A 111 -13.40 3.28 -5.54
C VAL A 111 -14.88 3.64 -5.60
N PHE A 112 -15.16 4.91 -5.73
CA PHE A 112 -16.49 5.45 -5.98
C PHE A 112 -16.65 5.60 -7.48
N MET A 113 -17.69 5.00 -8.07
CA MET A 113 -17.93 4.99 -9.52
C MET A 113 -19.25 5.65 -9.83
N ALA A 114 -19.25 6.63 -10.73
CA ALA A 114 -20.48 7.15 -11.29
C ALA A 114 -21.03 6.21 -12.39
N ALA A 115 -22.29 6.36 -12.69
CA ALA A 115 -22.92 5.70 -13.82
C ALA A 115 -22.23 6.11 -15.14
N ASP A 116 -21.82 5.14 -15.96
CA ASP A 116 -21.21 5.38 -17.27
C ASP A 116 -22.34 5.45 -18.33
N PRO A 117 -22.57 6.60 -18.97
CA PRO A 117 -23.62 6.75 -19.99
C PRO A 117 -23.40 5.86 -21.22
N THR A 118 -22.16 5.40 -21.45
CA THR A 118 -21.84 4.47 -22.55
C THR A 118 -22.08 3.00 -22.17
N LYS A 119 -22.50 2.72 -20.94
CA LYS A 119 -22.75 1.38 -20.37
C LYS A 119 -24.13 1.27 -19.73
N ASP A 120 -25.15 1.74 -20.43
CA ASP A 120 -26.55 1.71 -19.95
C ASP A 120 -26.75 2.38 -18.58
N ASN A 121 -25.98 3.41 -18.28
CA ASN A 121 -25.96 4.09 -16.98
C ASN A 121 -25.64 3.15 -15.81
N LYS A 122 -24.77 2.15 -16.02
CA LYS A 122 -24.24 1.26 -14.99
C LYS A 122 -22.76 1.57 -14.76
N LEU A 123 -22.24 1.11 -13.63
CA LEU A 123 -20.79 1.20 -13.39
C LEU A 123 -20.02 0.36 -14.44
N ASN A 124 -18.93 0.92 -14.94
CA ASN A 124 -18.07 0.27 -15.93
C ASN A 124 -16.91 -0.47 -15.23
N PHE A 125 -17.23 -1.60 -14.58
CA PHE A 125 -16.22 -2.38 -13.85
C PHE A 125 -15.11 -2.94 -14.75
N PRO A 126 -15.38 -3.44 -15.97
CA PRO A 126 -14.30 -3.86 -16.88
C PRO A 126 -13.31 -2.74 -17.20
N GLY A 127 -13.77 -1.50 -17.45
CA GLY A 127 -12.91 -0.36 -17.70
C GLY A 127 -12.08 0.03 -16.47
N LEU A 128 -12.68 -0.02 -15.27
CA LEU A 128 -11.92 0.11 -14.02
C LEU A 128 -10.79 -0.93 -13.96
N MET A 129 -11.08 -2.20 -14.22
CA MET A 129 -10.09 -3.27 -14.12
C MET A 129 -8.98 -3.18 -15.17
N ALA A 130 -9.28 -2.69 -16.38
CA ALA A 130 -8.28 -2.44 -17.41
C ALA A 130 -7.25 -1.39 -16.97
N GLY A 131 -7.68 -0.29 -16.35
CA GLY A 131 -6.78 0.71 -15.78
C GLY A 131 -6.07 0.23 -14.51
N TYR A 132 -6.80 -0.42 -13.60
CA TYR A 132 -6.29 -0.89 -12.31
C TYR A 132 -5.18 -1.95 -12.45
N GLY A 133 -5.33 -2.88 -13.38
CA GLY A 133 -4.37 -3.96 -13.64
C GLY A 133 -2.98 -3.49 -14.08
N LYS A 134 -2.85 -2.23 -14.49
CA LYS A 134 -1.55 -1.61 -14.81
C LYS A 134 -0.73 -1.26 -13.56
N PHE A 135 -1.37 -1.22 -12.38
CA PHE A 135 -0.76 -0.76 -11.14
C PHE A 135 -0.68 -1.84 -10.04
N PHE A 136 -1.53 -2.87 -10.09
CA PHE A 136 -1.65 -3.86 -9.02
C PHE A 136 -1.69 -5.28 -9.54
N GLY A 137 -0.97 -6.17 -8.84
CA GLY A 137 -0.89 -7.58 -9.21
C GLY A 137 0.01 -7.83 -10.42
N THR A 138 0.88 -6.89 -10.75
CA THR A 138 1.93 -7.06 -11.77
C THR A 138 3.18 -7.71 -11.17
N ALA A 139 4.11 -8.14 -12.00
CA ALA A 139 5.38 -8.69 -11.53
C ALA A 139 6.20 -7.63 -10.75
N GLU A 140 6.14 -6.36 -11.18
CA GLU A 140 6.85 -5.24 -10.57
C GLU A 140 6.17 -4.74 -9.29
N GLN A 141 4.83 -4.87 -9.21
CA GLN A 141 4.03 -4.47 -8.05
C GLN A 141 3.02 -5.56 -7.68
N PRO A 142 3.47 -6.63 -6.99
CA PRO A 142 2.63 -7.78 -6.63
C PRO A 142 1.70 -7.52 -5.43
N ASN A 143 1.97 -6.50 -4.62
CA ASN A 143 1.20 -6.19 -3.42
C ASN A 143 -0.22 -5.70 -3.78
N LYS A 144 -1.23 -6.35 -3.24
CA LYS A 144 -2.64 -6.08 -3.51
C LYS A 144 -3.29 -5.44 -2.29
N PRO A 145 -4.02 -4.30 -2.42
CA PRO A 145 -4.79 -3.74 -1.30
C PRO A 145 -6.08 -4.52 -1.04
N ALA A 146 -6.63 -4.40 0.16
CA ALA A 146 -8.04 -4.67 0.38
C ALA A 146 -8.84 -3.56 -0.31
N ARG A 147 -9.81 -3.89 -1.19
CA ARG A 147 -10.53 -2.92 -2.02
C ARG A 147 -12.04 -3.09 -1.95
N SER A 148 -12.76 -1.97 -1.94
CA SER A 148 -14.19 -1.89 -2.23
C SER A 148 -14.39 -1.02 -3.48
N ALA A 149 -15.35 -1.39 -4.34
CA ALA A 149 -15.76 -0.58 -5.48
C ALA A 149 -17.29 -0.56 -5.51
N VAL A 150 -17.87 0.64 -5.53
CA VAL A 150 -19.31 0.85 -5.43
C VAL A 150 -19.77 1.91 -6.43
N GLN A 151 -21.00 1.79 -6.93
CA GLN A 151 -21.63 2.88 -7.67
C GLN A 151 -22.21 3.89 -6.68
N VAL A 152 -21.98 5.16 -6.97
CA VAL A 152 -22.54 6.30 -6.24
C VAL A 152 -23.51 7.07 -7.13
N ALA A 153 -24.36 7.89 -6.51
CA ALA A 153 -25.35 8.69 -7.24
C ALA A 153 -24.68 9.72 -8.17
N ALA A 154 -23.61 10.38 -7.70
CA ALA A 154 -22.83 11.35 -8.45
C ALA A 154 -21.46 11.57 -7.82
N LEU A 155 -20.53 12.11 -8.60
CA LEU A 155 -19.25 12.66 -8.14
C LEU A 155 -19.30 14.19 -8.24
N VAL A 156 -18.41 14.86 -7.51
CA VAL A 156 -18.37 16.34 -7.49
C VAL A 156 -17.91 16.96 -8.83
N ALA A 157 -17.22 16.17 -9.67
CA ALA A 157 -16.79 16.58 -11.00
C ALA A 157 -17.72 15.96 -12.07
N PRO A 158 -18.55 16.75 -12.75
CA PRO A 158 -19.36 16.24 -13.89
C PRO A 158 -18.44 15.63 -14.94
N GLY A 159 -18.86 14.51 -15.55
CA GLY A 159 -18.07 13.78 -16.55
C GLY A 159 -17.00 12.84 -15.99
N ALA A 160 -16.64 12.97 -14.70
CA ALA A 160 -15.82 11.97 -14.04
C ALA A 160 -16.64 10.69 -13.80
N LEU A 161 -16.02 9.54 -14.10
CA LEU A 161 -16.62 8.21 -13.90
C LEU A 161 -16.16 7.53 -12.62
N LEU A 162 -15.07 8.00 -11.99
CA LEU A 162 -14.61 7.46 -10.73
C LEU A 162 -13.86 8.50 -9.88
N GLU A 163 -13.83 8.22 -8.59
CA GLU A 163 -12.97 8.82 -7.59
C GLU A 163 -12.33 7.70 -6.78
N ILE A 164 -11.06 7.81 -6.43
CA ILE A 164 -10.36 6.80 -5.64
C ILE A 164 -9.69 7.46 -4.46
N GLU A 165 -9.93 6.92 -3.26
CA GLU A 165 -9.18 7.20 -2.05
C GLU A 165 -8.36 5.99 -1.61
N VAL A 166 -7.25 6.21 -0.92
CA VAL A 166 -6.42 5.11 -0.41
C VAL A 166 -5.92 5.37 1.01
N ILE A 167 -5.68 4.27 1.71
CA ILE A 167 -4.91 4.24 2.95
C ILE A 167 -3.62 3.48 2.66
N ALA A 168 -2.49 4.08 2.96
CA ALA A 168 -1.17 3.48 2.83
C ALA A 168 -0.46 3.42 4.18
N VAL A 169 0.57 2.57 4.27
CA VAL A 169 1.37 2.41 5.48
C VAL A 169 2.82 2.73 5.17
N LYS A 170 3.39 3.65 5.95
CA LYS A 170 4.80 3.98 5.84
C LYS A 170 5.61 3.00 6.69
N PRO A 171 6.50 2.20 6.10
CA PRO A 171 7.39 1.33 6.87
C PRO A 171 8.23 2.16 7.83
N LYS A 172 8.32 1.74 9.09
CA LYS A 172 9.27 2.36 10.02
C LYS A 172 10.68 2.04 9.57
N LEU A 173 11.44 3.06 9.22
CA LEU A 173 12.88 2.90 9.05
C LEU A 173 13.47 2.43 10.38
N PRO A 174 14.39 1.44 10.38
CA PRO A 174 15.09 1.04 11.59
C PRO A 174 15.76 2.29 12.19
N HIS A 175 15.50 2.55 13.46
CA HIS A 175 16.18 3.62 14.18
C HIS A 175 17.69 3.39 14.06
N LYS A 176 18.41 4.25 13.31
CA LYS A 176 19.85 4.33 13.41
C LYS A 176 20.13 4.77 14.84
N GLY A 177 20.52 3.80 15.68
CA GLY A 177 20.95 4.09 17.05
C GLY A 177 21.98 5.22 16.99
N LYS A 178 21.73 6.31 17.73
CA LYS A 178 22.75 7.34 17.93
C LYS A 178 23.92 6.62 18.61
N LYS A 179 25.08 6.57 17.90
CA LYS A 179 26.36 6.21 18.50
C LYS A 179 26.79 7.28 19.47
#